data_6aae22dc887a4df1ed48524cd180389f
#
_entry.id   6aae22dc887a4df1ed48524cd180389f
#
_cell.length_a   1.000
_cell.length_b   1.000
_cell.length_c   1.000
_cell.angle_alpha   90.00
_cell.angle_beta   90.00
_cell.angle_gamma   90.00
#
_symmetry.space_group_name_H-M   'P 1'
#
loop_
_entity.id
_entity.type
_entity.pdbx_description
1 polymer ?
#
loop_
_entity_poly.entity_id
_entity_poly.type
_entity_poly.pdbx_seq_one_letter_code
_entity_poly.pdbx_strand_id
1 'polypeptide(L)'
;MGKVSYEKWRDYLEEQVANGSIYLWGGQGETLDKLTDSYIKKRETSESNAERVITLRDQRKKKYPNLRAYDCSGLAIYYLYNVTKTVSGDMTANTIMSKCTTLSKAELKPGDFVFRIYTSGSKKGKAYHVGFVVDDGDVIEAKGRDYGVVKKSLNHWGSSYWNAYGRSPWIETAEEEAAAPASWTVSRLLKKTSPLMTGDDVKNLQKALIAKGYSCGGTGADGELGKNTEAAVEKFQKAKSLTVDGIAGEKTVTALGGTWKESAASAWTVSRLLKKVSPLMKGDDVRNLQKALIAKGYSCGGTGADGEFGKNTEAAVEKFQKAKGLQVDGIAGKNTVTALGGKWNG
;
A
#
# COMPACT_ATOMS: atom_id res chain seq x y z
N MET A 1 7.06 -12.41 -0.93
CA MET A 1 6.35 -11.37 -0.16
C MET A 1 6.63 -10.03 -0.82
N GLY A 2 5.63 -9.14 -0.94
CA GLY A 2 5.84 -7.80 -1.50
C GLY A 2 6.63 -6.90 -0.56
N LYS A 3 7.27 -5.88 -1.12
CA LYS A 3 7.91 -4.83 -0.33
C LYS A 3 6.85 -4.01 0.43
N VAL A 4 7.25 -3.42 1.55
CA VAL A 4 6.45 -2.43 2.27
C VAL A 4 6.53 -1.10 1.51
N SER A 5 5.42 -0.41 1.38
CA SER A 5 5.36 0.94 0.80
C SER A 5 6.23 1.91 1.61
N TYR A 6 6.98 2.77 0.91
CA TYR A 6 7.81 3.79 1.55
C TYR A 6 7.00 4.68 2.48
N GLU A 7 5.81 5.13 2.07
CA GLU A 7 4.98 6.01 2.90
C GLU A 7 4.57 5.35 4.21
N LYS A 8 4.08 4.11 4.18
CA LYS A 8 3.73 3.36 5.41
C LYS A 8 4.95 3.14 6.32
N TRP A 9 6.11 2.91 5.71
CA TRP A 9 7.36 2.79 6.46
C TRP A 9 7.76 4.09 7.12
N ARG A 10 7.75 5.21 6.39
CA ARG A 10 8.04 6.55 6.90
C ARG A 10 7.08 6.92 8.02
N ASP A 11 5.78 6.75 7.82
CA ASP A 11 4.74 7.10 8.79
C ASP A 11 4.93 6.34 10.12
N TYR A 12 5.27 5.06 10.03
CA TYR A 12 5.63 4.27 11.22
C TYR A 12 6.84 4.86 11.95
N LEU A 13 7.91 5.20 11.23
CA LEU A 13 9.13 5.75 11.84
C LEU A 13 8.86 7.13 12.48
N GLU A 14 8.14 8.01 11.79
CA GLU A 14 7.72 9.33 12.28
C GLU A 14 6.82 9.21 13.52
N GLU A 15 5.92 8.24 13.53
CA GLU A 15 5.12 7.94 14.71
C GLU A 15 6.00 7.62 15.93
N GLN A 16 7.09 6.84 15.77
CA GLN A 16 7.96 6.54 16.89
C GLN A 16 8.73 7.76 17.40
N VAL A 17 9.09 8.69 16.52
CA VAL A 17 9.65 10.00 16.90
C VAL A 17 8.60 10.82 17.65
N ALA A 18 7.38 10.93 17.12
CA ALA A 18 6.28 11.70 17.72
C ALA A 18 5.86 11.12 19.08
N ASN A 19 5.89 9.80 19.24
CA ASN A 19 5.62 9.10 20.50
C ASN A 19 6.76 9.20 21.52
N GLY A 20 7.86 9.89 21.20
CA GLY A 20 8.99 10.04 22.10
C GLY A 20 9.63 8.70 22.49
N SER A 21 9.57 7.71 21.61
CA SER A 21 10.07 6.35 21.85
C SER A 21 11.55 6.36 22.30
N ILE A 22 11.92 5.44 23.18
CA ILE A 22 13.24 5.42 23.84
C ILE A 22 14.12 4.30 23.28
N TYR A 23 15.41 4.37 23.58
CA TYR A 23 16.34 3.27 23.31
C TYR A 23 16.37 2.30 24.50
N LEU A 24 16.35 1.00 24.20
CA LEU A 24 16.60 -0.08 25.14
C LEU A 24 17.40 -1.16 24.42
N TRP A 25 18.46 -1.68 25.03
CA TRP A 25 19.25 -2.76 24.43
C TRP A 25 18.39 -4.00 24.15
N GLY A 26 18.40 -4.46 22.91
CA GLY A 26 17.54 -5.56 22.43
C GLY A 26 16.05 -5.21 22.45
N GLY A 27 15.67 -3.94 22.50
CA GLY A 27 14.27 -3.50 22.47
C GLY A 27 13.60 -3.80 21.16
N GLN A 28 12.36 -4.32 21.21
CA GLN A 28 11.57 -4.80 20.08
C GLN A 28 10.14 -4.23 20.13
N GLY A 29 10.00 -2.97 20.53
CA GLY A 29 8.71 -2.28 20.58
C GLY A 29 7.93 -2.47 21.88
N GLU A 30 8.61 -2.74 22.97
CA GLU A 30 7.99 -2.84 24.29
C GLU A 30 7.21 -1.58 24.63
N THR A 31 5.98 -1.76 25.06
CA THR A 31 5.07 -0.71 25.50
C THR A 31 5.42 -0.24 26.91
N LEU A 32 4.95 0.96 27.26
CA LEU A 32 5.30 1.61 28.53
C LEU A 32 4.99 0.77 29.77
N ASP A 33 3.91 -0.01 29.75
CA ASP A 33 3.52 -0.93 30.83
C ASP A 33 4.56 -2.03 31.09
N LYS A 34 5.30 -2.47 30.08
CA LYS A 34 6.39 -3.46 30.20
C LYS A 34 7.72 -2.83 30.65
N LEU A 35 7.90 -1.54 30.51
CA LEU A 35 9.15 -0.83 30.77
C LEU A 35 9.34 -0.53 32.26
N THR A 36 9.20 -1.53 33.13
CA THR A 36 9.52 -1.40 34.57
C THR A 36 11.04 -1.29 34.79
N ASP A 37 11.46 -0.73 35.92
CA ASP A 37 12.89 -0.62 36.27
C ASP A 37 13.56 -2.00 36.24
N SER A 38 12.90 -3.00 36.80
CA SER A 38 13.40 -4.38 36.81
C SER A 38 13.60 -4.94 35.42
N TYR A 39 12.65 -4.69 34.52
CA TYR A 39 12.76 -5.12 33.12
C TYR A 39 13.92 -4.43 32.41
N ILE A 40 14.07 -3.12 32.57
CA ILE A 40 15.15 -2.33 31.96
C ILE A 40 16.51 -2.80 32.50
N LYS A 41 16.65 -2.94 33.82
CA LYS A 41 17.90 -3.42 34.47
C LYS A 41 18.30 -4.81 33.99
N LYS A 42 17.34 -5.71 33.77
CA LYS A 42 17.61 -7.05 33.22
C LYS A 42 18.11 -7.05 31.78
N ARG A 43 17.68 -6.08 30.99
CA ARG A 43 18.00 -5.98 29.53
C ARG A 43 19.33 -5.25 29.31
N GLU A 44 19.63 -4.26 30.10
CA GLU A 44 20.81 -3.42 29.91
C GLU A 44 22.11 -4.07 30.34
N THR A 45 23.21 -3.66 29.72
CA THR A 45 24.54 -4.25 29.86
C THR A 45 25.29 -3.77 31.12
N SER A 46 24.79 -2.71 31.77
CA SER A 46 25.31 -2.16 33.03
C SER A 46 24.24 -1.38 33.77
N GLU A 47 24.42 -1.18 35.08
CA GLU A 47 23.51 -0.38 35.89
C GLU A 47 23.45 1.07 35.42
N SER A 48 24.58 1.68 35.11
CA SER A 48 24.65 3.04 34.58
C SER A 48 23.86 3.18 33.24
N ASN A 49 23.91 2.18 32.36
CA ASN A 49 23.11 2.17 31.16
C ASN A 49 21.60 2.05 31.46
N ALA A 50 21.24 1.21 32.43
CA ALA A 50 19.84 1.07 32.84
C ALA A 50 19.30 2.36 33.45
N GLU A 51 20.06 3.06 34.27
CA GLU A 51 19.69 4.35 34.88
C GLU A 51 19.42 5.42 33.81
N ARG A 52 20.23 5.49 32.74
CA ARG A 52 20.01 6.41 31.62
C ARG A 52 18.68 6.14 30.90
N VAL A 53 18.35 4.87 30.67
CA VAL A 53 17.09 4.47 30.05
C VAL A 53 15.91 4.79 30.97
N ILE A 54 16.01 4.48 32.27
CA ILE A 54 14.99 4.76 33.28
C ILE A 54 14.74 6.28 33.35
N THR A 55 15.81 7.06 33.44
CA THR A 55 15.74 8.51 33.47
C THR A 55 14.99 9.07 32.26
N LEU A 56 15.35 8.64 31.04
CA LEU A 56 14.70 9.12 29.83
C LEU A 56 13.23 8.67 29.76
N ARG A 57 12.93 7.40 30.15
CA ARG A 57 11.55 6.91 30.23
C ARG A 57 10.72 7.78 31.18
N ASP A 58 11.23 8.08 32.36
CA ASP A 58 10.51 8.82 33.40
C ASP A 58 10.27 10.28 33.00
N GLN A 59 11.22 10.89 32.31
CA GLN A 59 11.05 12.22 31.74
C GLN A 59 9.95 12.27 30.66
N ARG A 60 9.78 11.16 29.90
CA ARG A 60 8.89 11.12 28.72
C ARG A 60 7.52 10.53 29.00
N LYS A 61 7.38 9.56 29.92
CA LYS A 61 6.16 8.77 30.14
C LYS A 61 4.89 9.57 30.37
N LYS A 62 4.97 10.75 31.00
CA LYS A 62 3.80 11.61 31.23
C LYS A 62 3.33 12.33 29.97
N LYS A 63 4.27 12.69 29.11
CA LYS A 63 4.00 13.42 27.84
C LYS A 63 3.65 12.48 26.71
N TYR A 64 4.16 11.28 26.71
CA TYR A 64 4.08 10.32 25.62
C TYR A 64 3.51 8.98 26.08
N PRO A 65 2.17 8.84 26.21
CA PRO A 65 1.53 7.62 26.71
C PRO A 65 1.74 6.40 25.80
N ASN A 66 2.00 6.63 24.50
CA ASN A 66 2.25 5.59 23.51
C ASN A 66 3.75 5.30 23.30
N LEU A 67 4.61 5.79 24.21
CA LEU A 67 6.04 5.55 24.17
C LEU A 67 6.35 4.05 24.09
N ARG A 68 7.30 3.70 23.22
CA ARG A 68 7.85 2.34 23.08
C ARG A 68 9.36 2.34 23.23
N ALA A 69 9.94 1.15 23.38
CA ALA A 69 11.39 0.98 23.46
C ALA A 69 11.92 0.12 22.30
N TYR A 70 13.01 0.57 21.71
CA TYR A 70 13.68 -0.10 20.60
C TYR A 70 15.21 -0.05 20.76
N ASP A 71 15.92 -1.07 20.28
CA ASP A 71 17.30 -0.86 19.86
C ASP A 71 17.36 -0.41 18.39
N CYS A 72 18.58 -0.23 17.84
CA CYS A 72 18.71 0.30 16.47
C CYS A 72 18.13 -0.62 15.40
N SER A 73 18.27 -1.93 15.52
CA SER A 73 17.70 -2.92 14.60
C SER A 73 16.24 -3.21 14.93
N GLY A 74 15.89 -3.25 16.21
CA GLY A 74 14.55 -3.50 16.70
C GLY A 74 13.52 -2.49 16.21
N LEU A 75 13.93 -1.23 15.96
CA LEU A 75 13.06 -0.22 15.37
C LEU A 75 12.54 -0.67 13.99
N ALA A 76 13.39 -1.24 13.13
CA ALA A 76 12.97 -1.79 11.85
C ALA A 76 12.24 -3.14 11.98
N ILE A 77 12.83 -4.04 12.79
CA ILE A 77 12.38 -5.42 12.88
C ILE A 77 11.00 -5.52 13.51
N TYR A 78 10.67 -4.68 14.50
CA TYR A 78 9.32 -4.63 15.05
C TYR A 78 8.26 -4.45 13.94
N TYR A 79 8.47 -3.50 13.05
CA TYR A 79 7.53 -3.23 11.97
C TYR A 79 7.53 -4.34 10.90
N LEU A 80 8.71 -4.72 10.43
CA LEU A 80 8.85 -5.71 9.35
C LEU A 80 8.44 -7.12 9.76
N TYR A 81 8.67 -7.52 11.02
CA TYR A 81 8.34 -8.84 11.54
C TYR A 81 6.99 -8.90 12.23
N ASN A 82 6.71 -7.97 13.16
CA ASN A 82 5.50 -8.03 13.99
C ASN A 82 4.27 -7.42 13.31
N VAL A 83 4.45 -6.36 12.50
CA VAL A 83 3.33 -5.65 11.89
C VAL A 83 3.07 -6.16 10.46
N THR A 84 4.06 -6.09 9.58
CA THR A 84 3.86 -6.38 8.15
C THR A 84 4.14 -7.82 7.75
N LYS A 85 4.78 -8.62 8.63
CA LYS A 85 5.21 -10.00 8.36
C LYS A 85 6.09 -10.13 7.11
N THR A 86 6.82 -9.07 6.76
CA THR A 86 7.70 -9.01 5.58
C THR A 86 8.97 -9.83 5.77
N VAL A 87 9.43 -9.97 7.01
CA VAL A 87 10.57 -10.82 7.39
C VAL A 87 10.13 -11.92 8.33
N SER A 88 10.91 -13.01 8.41
CA SER A 88 10.54 -14.22 9.16
C SER A 88 11.11 -14.27 10.59
N GLY A 89 11.89 -13.28 11.01
CA GLY A 89 12.51 -13.30 12.34
C GLY A 89 13.32 -12.04 12.65
N ASP A 90 13.88 -12.03 13.86
CA ASP A 90 14.73 -10.94 14.35
C ASP A 90 16.08 -10.88 13.61
N MET A 91 16.60 -9.67 13.43
CA MET A 91 17.87 -9.42 12.75
C MET A 91 18.67 -8.33 13.46
N THR A 92 19.98 -8.53 13.58
CA THR A 92 20.93 -7.51 14.00
C THR A 92 21.18 -6.48 12.87
N ALA A 93 21.73 -5.32 13.22
CA ALA A 93 22.15 -4.32 12.22
C ALA A 93 23.06 -4.92 11.13
N ASN A 94 23.97 -5.83 11.52
CA ASN A 94 24.86 -6.51 10.57
C ASN A 94 24.11 -7.48 9.65
N THR A 95 23.14 -8.22 10.17
CA THR A 95 22.29 -9.11 9.35
C THR A 95 21.43 -8.30 8.39
N ILE A 96 20.86 -7.19 8.85
CA ILE A 96 20.11 -6.25 8.00
C ILE A 96 21.01 -5.76 6.85
N MET A 97 22.21 -5.26 7.17
CA MET A 97 23.16 -4.76 6.18
C MET A 97 23.51 -5.83 5.13
N SER A 98 23.74 -7.07 5.55
CA SER A 98 24.09 -8.17 4.63
C SER A 98 22.99 -8.55 3.64
N LYS A 99 21.76 -8.12 3.89
CA LYS A 99 20.60 -8.33 2.99
C LYS A 99 20.35 -7.15 2.04
N CYS A 100 20.92 -5.99 2.34
CA CYS A 100 20.78 -4.80 1.52
C CYS A 100 21.71 -4.84 0.30
N THR A 101 21.27 -4.23 -0.80
CA THR A 101 22.18 -3.92 -1.92
C THR A 101 23.06 -2.75 -1.51
N THR A 102 24.40 -2.91 -1.59
CA THR A 102 25.35 -1.84 -1.23
C THR A 102 25.19 -0.63 -2.13
N LEU A 103 25.21 0.55 -1.55
CA LEU A 103 25.12 1.85 -2.22
C LEU A 103 26.32 2.73 -1.86
N SER A 104 26.61 3.70 -2.71
CA SER A 104 27.36 4.89 -2.33
C SER A 104 26.44 5.90 -1.62
N LYS A 105 27.03 6.88 -0.92
CA LYS A 105 26.26 7.94 -0.25
C LYS A 105 25.44 8.78 -1.23
N ALA A 106 25.93 8.96 -2.46
CA ALA A 106 25.25 9.75 -3.50
C ALA A 106 24.02 9.06 -4.09
N GLU A 107 23.89 7.73 -3.93
CA GLU A 107 22.76 6.94 -4.44
C GLU A 107 21.62 6.79 -3.42
N LEU A 108 21.80 7.36 -2.21
CA LEU A 108 20.78 7.27 -1.16
C LEU A 108 19.47 7.94 -1.59
N LYS A 109 18.38 7.25 -1.32
CA LYS A 109 17.01 7.71 -1.53
C LYS A 109 16.16 7.45 -0.27
N PRO A 110 15.08 8.18 -0.05
CA PRO A 110 14.12 7.85 0.98
C PRO A 110 13.66 6.39 0.87
N GLY A 111 13.74 5.65 1.99
CA GLY A 111 13.52 4.20 2.08
C GLY A 111 14.80 3.37 2.15
N ASP A 112 15.97 3.96 1.87
CA ASP A 112 17.27 3.30 2.03
C ASP A 112 17.73 3.30 3.50
N PHE A 113 18.69 2.44 3.81
CA PHE A 113 19.24 2.26 5.14
C PHE A 113 20.68 2.76 5.20
N VAL A 114 21.07 3.31 6.34
CA VAL A 114 22.42 3.78 6.62
C VAL A 114 22.99 3.03 7.81
N PHE A 115 24.26 2.75 7.79
CA PHE A 115 24.90 1.91 8.78
C PHE A 115 26.17 2.57 9.35
N ARG A 116 26.49 2.19 10.58
CA ARG A 116 27.82 2.37 11.13
C ARG A 116 28.52 1.02 11.18
N ILE A 117 29.68 0.91 10.56
CA ILE A 117 30.49 -0.29 10.54
C ILE A 117 31.82 -0.07 11.25
N TYR A 118 32.37 -1.14 11.81
CA TYR A 118 33.72 -1.13 12.35
C TYR A 118 34.73 -0.93 11.20
N THR A 119 35.65 0.01 11.35
CA THR A 119 36.68 0.33 10.35
C THR A 119 38.00 -0.40 10.57
N SER A 120 38.19 -1.04 11.76
CA SER A 120 39.40 -1.75 12.17
C SER A 120 39.08 -2.95 13.07
N GLY A 121 40.11 -3.75 13.38
CA GLY A 121 40.01 -4.90 14.27
C GLY A 121 39.29 -6.12 13.66
N SER A 122 39.03 -7.12 14.48
CA SER A 122 38.39 -8.41 14.08
C SER A 122 36.94 -8.27 13.60
N LYS A 123 36.30 -7.17 13.90
CA LYS A 123 34.95 -6.86 13.47
C LYS A 123 34.87 -5.92 12.25
N LYS A 124 36.01 -5.58 11.64
CA LYS A 124 36.07 -4.68 10.46
C LYS A 124 35.02 -5.08 9.42
N GLY A 125 34.27 -4.08 8.93
CA GLY A 125 33.20 -4.25 7.94
C GLY A 125 31.85 -4.71 8.51
N LYS A 126 31.76 -5.09 9.80
CA LYS A 126 30.48 -5.48 10.41
C LYS A 126 29.72 -4.26 10.92
N ALA A 127 28.44 -4.20 10.65
CA ALA A 127 27.58 -3.14 11.16
C ALA A 127 27.24 -3.35 12.63
N TYR A 128 27.29 -2.23 13.38
CA TYR A 128 26.90 -2.18 14.78
C TYR A 128 25.77 -1.18 15.07
N HIS A 129 25.37 -0.42 14.07
CA HIS A 129 24.25 0.52 14.18
C HIS A 129 23.59 0.70 12.83
N VAL A 130 22.28 1.01 12.81
CA VAL A 130 21.47 1.23 11.63
C VAL A 130 20.52 2.42 11.84
N GLY A 131 20.32 3.18 10.78
CA GLY A 131 19.31 4.23 10.67
C GLY A 131 18.60 4.15 9.31
N PHE A 132 17.54 4.91 9.15
CA PHE A 132 16.60 4.79 8.05
C PHE A 132 16.42 6.16 7.40
N VAL A 133 16.74 6.24 6.11
CA VAL A 133 16.61 7.47 5.33
C VAL A 133 15.12 7.77 5.12
N VAL A 134 14.71 8.94 5.55
CA VAL A 134 13.38 9.50 5.33
C VAL A 134 13.51 10.88 4.73
N ASP A 135 12.57 11.29 3.89
CA ASP A 135 12.56 12.55 3.18
C ASP A 135 13.92 12.90 2.50
N ASP A 136 14.12 14.13 2.08
CA ASP A 136 15.34 14.55 1.37
C ASP A 136 16.52 14.78 2.32
N GLY A 137 17.14 13.67 2.76
CA GLY A 137 18.39 13.72 3.51
C GLY A 137 18.25 13.67 5.03
N ASP A 138 17.07 13.33 5.56
CA ASP A 138 16.89 13.04 6.97
C ASP A 138 17.00 11.54 7.28
N VAL A 139 17.39 11.21 8.50
CA VAL A 139 17.52 9.84 9.02
C VAL A 139 16.77 9.73 10.34
N ILE A 140 15.97 8.68 10.48
CA ILE A 140 15.41 8.26 11.77
C ILE A 140 16.20 7.09 12.29
N GLU A 141 16.62 7.15 13.55
CA GLU A 141 17.41 6.13 14.23
C GLU A 141 17.01 5.98 15.71
N ALA A 142 17.09 4.78 16.26
CA ALA A 142 17.12 4.59 17.71
C ALA A 142 18.56 4.83 18.16
N LYS A 143 18.89 6.12 18.45
CA LYS A 143 20.24 6.67 18.57
C LYS A 143 21.00 6.15 19.79
N GLY A 144 20.30 5.92 20.86
CA GLY A 144 20.91 5.50 22.13
C GLY A 144 20.12 5.97 23.34
N ARG A 145 20.65 5.62 24.53
CA ARG A 145 19.95 5.73 25.81
C ARG A 145 19.58 7.14 26.21
N ASP A 146 20.36 8.13 25.79
CA ASP A 146 20.12 9.55 26.13
C ASP A 146 19.20 10.25 25.11
N TYR A 147 19.00 9.65 23.96
CA TYR A 147 18.30 10.28 22.84
C TYR A 147 16.97 9.60 22.50
N GLY A 148 16.90 8.26 22.61
CA GLY A 148 15.78 7.48 22.12
C GLY A 148 15.70 7.45 20.61
N VAL A 149 14.48 7.43 20.05
CA VAL A 149 14.23 7.52 18.62
C VAL A 149 14.23 8.99 18.21
N VAL A 150 15.05 9.33 17.23
CA VAL A 150 15.24 10.71 16.77
C VAL A 150 15.26 10.80 15.26
N LYS A 151 14.79 11.93 14.73
CA LYS A 151 14.95 12.36 13.33
C LYS A 151 15.99 13.45 13.25
N LYS A 152 17.00 13.29 12.40
CA LYS A 152 18.09 14.23 12.20
C LYS A 152 18.57 14.18 10.76
N SER A 153 19.12 15.30 10.25
CA SER A 153 19.76 15.29 8.93
C SER A 153 20.90 14.25 8.87
N LEU A 154 21.13 13.67 7.71
CA LEU A 154 22.14 12.64 7.44
C LEU A 154 23.53 12.98 7.98
N ASN A 155 23.87 14.26 8.00
CA ASN A 155 25.19 14.75 8.44
C ASN A 155 25.15 15.35 9.86
N HIS A 156 24.05 15.32 10.57
CA HIS A 156 23.89 15.96 11.89
C HIS A 156 24.98 15.56 12.91
N TRP A 157 25.36 14.28 12.93
CA TRP A 157 26.38 13.75 13.83
C TRP A 157 27.81 13.80 13.24
N GLY A 158 27.99 14.47 12.10
CA GLY A 158 29.22 14.55 11.32
C GLY A 158 29.12 13.82 9.98
N SER A 159 29.87 14.28 8.98
CA SER A 159 29.79 13.78 7.60
C SER A 159 30.22 12.32 7.43
N SER A 160 31.02 11.78 8.37
CA SER A 160 31.51 10.39 8.43
C SER A 160 30.79 9.53 9.45
N TYR A 161 29.75 10.04 10.11
CA TYR A 161 29.00 9.28 11.12
C TYR A 161 28.41 8.01 10.51
N TRP A 162 27.74 8.13 9.38
CA TRP A 162 27.30 7.01 8.58
C TRP A 162 28.39 6.65 7.56
N ASN A 163 28.85 5.41 7.58
CA ASN A 163 30.00 4.97 6.79
C ASN A 163 29.76 3.70 5.97
N ALA A 164 28.48 3.26 5.88
CA ALA A 164 28.01 2.26 4.93
C ALA A 164 26.53 2.51 4.62
N TYR A 165 26.09 2.15 3.43
CA TYR A 165 24.79 2.49 2.87
C TYR A 165 24.20 1.30 2.12
N GLY A 166 22.89 1.10 2.18
CA GLY A 166 22.27 -0.03 1.53
C GLY A 166 20.80 0.15 1.19
N ARG A 167 20.41 -0.29 0.01
CA ARG A 167 19.00 -0.36 -0.41
C ARG A 167 18.35 -1.57 0.20
N SER A 168 17.27 -1.32 0.93
CA SER A 168 16.50 -2.36 1.58
C SER A 168 15.78 -3.25 0.56
N PRO A 169 15.83 -4.59 0.69
CA PRO A 169 15.01 -5.47 -0.13
C PRO A 169 13.54 -5.50 0.30
N TRP A 170 13.20 -4.90 1.45
CA TRP A 170 11.87 -4.98 2.08
C TRP A 170 11.05 -3.71 1.98
N ILE A 171 11.70 -2.57 1.71
CA ILE A 171 11.03 -1.27 1.60
C ILE A 171 11.11 -0.81 0.14
N GLU A 172 10.01 -0.34 -0.42
CA GLU A 172 10.04 0.42 -1.67
C GLU A 172 10.70 1.77 -1.39
N THR A 173 11.58 2.25 -2.28
CA THR A 173 12.01 3.64 -2.20
C THR A 173 10.86 4.55 -2.61
N ALA A 174 10.89 5.82 -2.18
CA ALA A 174 9.88 6.79 -2.60
C ALA A 174 9.75 6.88 -4.13
N GLU A 175 10.87 6.74 -4.84
CA GLU A 175 10.89 6.74 -6.31
C GLU A 175 10.31 5.45 -6.90
N GLU A 176 10.60 4.27 -6.32
CA GLU A 176 9.99 2.99 -6.73
C GLU A 176 8.49 3.00 -6.47
N GLU A 177 8.05 3.61 -5.37
CA GLU A 177 6.63 3.74 -5.04
C GLU A 177 5.91 4.70 -5.99
N ALA A 178 6.55 5.82 -6.37
CA ALA A 178 6.03 6.79 -7.31
C ALA A 178 6.11 6.34 -8.77
N ALA A 179 6.97 5.34 -9.08
CA ALA A 179 7.11 4.83 -10.44
C ALA A 179 5.84 4.13 -10.91
N ALA A 180 5.41 4.42 -12.15
CA ALA A 180 4.37 3.63 -12.78
C ALA A 180 4.81 2.16 -12.86
N PRO A 181 3.92 1.19 -12.62
CA PRO A 181 4.26 -0.20 -12.75
C PRO A 181 4.63 -0.50 -14.23
N ALA A 182 5.73 -1.25 -14.45
CA ALA A 182 6.23 -1.59 -15.79
C ALA A 182 5.17 -2.37 -16.59
N SER A 183 4.41 -3.22 -15.92
CA SER A 183 3.19 -3.86 -16.43
C SER A 183 2.27 -4.19 -15.26
N TRP A 184 0.99 -4.01 -15.45
CA TRP A 184 -0.02 -4.36 -14.45
C TRP A 184 -1.31 -4.78 -15.11
N THR A 185 -2.00 -5.69 -14.48
CA THR A 185 -3.22 -6.29 -15.03
C THR A 185 -4.36 -6.13 -14.04
N VAL A 186 -5.52 -5.78 -14.55
CA VAL A 186 -6.77 -5.65 -13.80
C VAL A 186 -7.83 -6.53 -14.44
N SER A 187 -8.54 -7.29 -13.63
CA SER A 187 -9.63 -8.16 -14.07
C SER A 187 -10.98 -7.83 -13.45
N ARG A 188 -11.06 -6.71 -12.71
CA ARG A 188 -12.28 -6.25 -12.02
C ARG A 188 -12.37 -4.73 -12.07
N LEU A 189 -13.57 -4.18 -12.00
CA LEU A 189 -13.75 -2.74 -11.82
C LEU A 189 -13.16 -2.30 -10.49
N LEU A 190 -12.28 -1.28 -10.51
CA LEU A 190 -11.75 -0.67 -9.32
C LEU A 190 -12.55 0.59 -8.98
N LYS A 191 -13.23 0.59 -7.85
CA LYS A 191 -14.10 1.68 -7.39
C LYS A 191 -14.15 1.74 -5.87
N LYS A 192 -14.52 2.90 -5.33
CA LYS A 192 -14.74 3.03 -3.89
C LYS A 192 -15.94 2.19 -3.46
N THR A 193 -15.78 1.41 -2.39
CA THR A 193 -16.80 0.55 -1.79
C THR A 193 -16.80 0.70 -0.27
N SER A 194 -17.76 0.09 0.41
CA SER A 194 -17.76 -0.04 1.87
C SER A 194 -17.94 -1.52 2.23
N PRO A 195 -16.94 -2.21 2.82
CA PRO A 195 -15.59 -1.70 3.10
C PRO A 195 -14.81 -1.31 1.84
N LEU A 196 -13.71 -0.54 2.00
CA LEU A 196 -12.90 -0.08 0.87
C LEU A 196 -12.34 -1.27 0.07
N MET A 197 -12.29 -1.10 -1.24
CA MET A 197 -11.63 -2.06 -2.12
C MET A 197 -10.12 -1.98 -1.94
N THR A 198 -9.46 -3.15 -1.75
CA THR A 198 -8.03 -3.25 -1.52
C THR A 198 -7.37 -4.26 -2.48
N GLY A 199 -6.05 -4.15 -2.64
CA GLY A 199 -5.23 -5.11 -3.39
C GLY A 199 -4.12 -4.50 -4.22
N ASP A 200 -3.27 -5.36 -4.79
CA ASP A 200 -2.16 -4.94 -5.65
C ASP A 200 -2.64 -4.26 -6.94
N ASP A 201 -3.79 -4.63 -7.45
CA ASP A 201 -4.42 -3.97 -8.59
C ASP A 201 -4.84 -2.53 -8.27
N VAL A 202 -5.31 -2.26 -7.05
CA VAL A 202 -5.59 -0.90 -6.54
C VAL A 202 -4.27 -0.13 -6.38
N LYS A 203 -3.25 -0.74 -5.78
CA LYS A 203 -1.93 -0.13 -5.61
C LYS A 203 -1.30 0.24 -6.95
N ASN A 204 -1.40 -0.63 -7.94
CA ASN A 204 -0.89 -0.37 -9.29
C ASN A 204 -1.66 0.75 -10.01
N LEU A 205 -2.98 0.80 -9.83
CA LEU A 205 -3.80 1.92 -10.31
C LEU A 205 -3.30 3.25 -9.70
N GLN A 206 -3.11 3.29 -8.39
CA GLN A 206 -2.62 4.48 -7.69
C GLN A 206 -1.23 4.90 -8.20
N LYS A 207 -0.28 3.95 -8.32
CA LYS A 207 1.06 4.21 -8.89
C LYS A 207 0.97 4.80 -10.30
N ALA A 208 0.12 4.25 -11.16
CA ALA A 208 -0.07 4.74 -12.52
C ALA A 208 -0.68 6.15 -12.56
N LEU A 209 -1.61 6.47 -11.65
CA LEU A 209 -2.18 7.81 -11.49
C LEU A 209 -1.13 8.82 -11.04
N ILE A 210 -0.39 8.49 -9.97
CA ILE A 210 0.65 9.34 -9.40
C ILE A 210 1.74 9.63 -10.43
N ALA A 211 2.23 8.62 -11.15
CA ALA A 211 3.23 8.78 -12.20
C ALA A 211 2.77 9.71 -13.36
N LYS A 212 1.45 9.89 -13.53
CA LYS A 212 0.87 10.84 -14.48
C LYS A 212 0.46 12.18 -13.83
N GLY A 213 0.87 12.43 -12.57
CA GLY A 213 0.64 13.69 -11.85
C GLY A 213 -0.71 13.79 -11.14
N TYR A 214 -1.44 12.68 -10.97
CA TYR A 214 -2.72 12.65 -10.24
C TYR A 214 -2.51 12.08 -8.85
N SER A 215 -2.44 12.96 -7.83
CA SER A 215 -2.24 12.57 -6.44
C SER A 215 -3.40 11.73 -5.90
N CYS A 216 -3.08 10.62 -5.24
CA CYS A 216 -4.03 9.77 -4.52
C CYS A 216 -4.16 10.13 -3.02
N GLY A 217 -3.63 11.29 -2.60
CA GLY A 217 -3.64 11.76 -1.21
C GLY A 217 -2.32 11.52 -0.50
N GLY A 218 -2.24 11.84 0.80
CA GLY A 218 -1.02 11.75 1.60
C GLY A 218 -0.54 10.31 1.87
N THR A 219 -1.39 9.30 1.66
CA THR A 219 -1.03 7.87 1.77
C THR A 219 -0.49 7.30 0.45
N GLY A 220 -0.52 8.07 -0.65
CA GLY A 220 0.01 7.68 -1.95
C GLY A 220 -0.59 6.39 -2.52
N ALA A 221 0.27 5.44 -2.88
CA ALA A 221 -0.13 4.13 -3.43
C ALA A 221 -0.26 3.06 -2.33
N ASP A 222 -1.19 3.28 -1.40
CA ASP A 222 -1.42 2.42 -0.24
C ASP A 222 -2.16 1.09 -0.55
N GLY A 223 -2.71 0.98 -1.74
CA GLY A 223 -3.50 -0.18 -2.15
C GLY A 223 -4.93 -0.18 -1.63
N GLU A 224 -5.43 0.96 -1.11
CA GLU A 224 -6.81 1.15 -0.65
C GLU A 224 -7.53 2.19 -1.51
N LEU A 225 -8.66 1.83 -2.12
CA LEU A 225 -9.41 2.73 -3.00
C LEU A 225 -10.36 3.61 -2.18
N GLY A 226 -9.79 4.65 -1.57
CA GLY A 226 -10.52 5.64 -0.81
C GLY A 226 -10.97 6.84 -1.65
N LYS A 227 -11.48 7.88 -0.99
CA LYS A 227 -11.98 9.13 -1.59
C LYS A 227 -10.94 9.84 -2.46
N ASN A 228 -9.68 9.87 -2.03
CA ASN A 228 -8.61 10.56 -2.75
C ASN A 228 -8.25 9.83 -4.05
N THR A 229 -8.21 8.50 -4.03
CA THR A 229 -7.99 7.68 -5.22
C THR A 229 -9.15 7.81 -6.21
N GLU A 230 -10.40 7.80 -5.74
CA GLU A 230 -11.60 8.05 -6.56
C GLU A 230 -11.50 9.41 -7.28
N ALA A 231 -11.17 10.48 -6.53
CA ALA A 231 -10.99 11.82 -7.11
C ALA A 231 -9.83 11.90 -8.13
N ALA A 232 -8.75 11.15 -7.90
CA ALA A 232 -7.64 11.06 -8.86
C ALA A 232 -8.07 10.37 -10.17
N VAL A 233 -8.88 9.29 -10.07
CA VAL A 233 -9.48 8.61 -11.23
C VAL A 233 -10.37 9.59 -12.02
N GLU A 234 -11.26 10.33 -11.36
CA GLU A 234 -12.14 11.31 -12.00
C GLU A 234 -11.36 12.40 -12.74
N LYS A 235 -10.33 12.96 -12.11
CA LYS A 235 -9.44 13.97 -12.74
C LYS A 235 -8.75 13.41 -13.99
N PHE A 236 -8.23 12.19 -13.91
CA PHE A 236 -7.62 11.50 -15.04
C PHE A 236 -8.62 11.24 -16.16
N GLN A 237 -9.80 10.72 -15.83
CA GLN A 237 -10.87 10.46 -16.78
C GLN A 237 -11.26 11.74 -17.52
N LYS A 238 -11.44 12.85 -16.80
CA LYS A 238 -11.74 14.17 -17.38
C LYS A 238 -10.63 14.62 -18.34
N ALA A 239 -9.37 14.51 -17.94
CA ALA A 239 -8.21 14.89 -18.77
C ALA A 239 -8.06 14.04 -20.04
N LYS A 240 -8.58 12.80 -20.04
CA LYS A 240 -8.56 11.87 -21.17
C LYS A 240 -9.88 11.79 -21.94
N SER A 241 -10.83 12.66 -21.64
CA SER A 241 -12.17 12.67 -22.24
C SER A 241 -12.90 11.32 -22.13
N LEU A 242 -12.67 10.62 -21.02
CA LEU A 242 -13.37 9.40 -20.64
C LEU A 242 -14.64 9.75 -19.84
N THR A 243 -15.51 8.77 -19.63
CA THR A 243 -16.66 8.91 -18.71
C THR A 243 -16.11 9.20 -17.30
N VAL A 244 -16.51 10.32 -16.72
CA VAL A 244 -16.08 10.76 -15.38
C VAL A 244 -17.03 10.15 -14.36
N ASP A 245 -16.70 8.94 -13.87
CA ASP A 245 -17.51 8.17 -12.92
C ASP A 245 -16.73 7.67 -11.71
N GLY A 246 -15.42 8.00 -11.62
CA GLY A 246 -14.54 7.56 -10.53
C GLY A 246 -14.24 6.06 -10.54
N ILE A 247 -14.65 5.32 -11.60
CA ILE A 247 -14.48 3.88 -11.71
C ILE A 247 -13.36 3.56 -12.72
N ALA A 248 -12.30 2.89 -12.27
CA ALA A 248 -11.27 2.42 -13.17
C ALA A 248 -11.68 1.07 -13.78
N GLY A 249 -12.40 1.14 -14.89
CA GLY A 249 -12.71 0.03 -15.79
C GLY A 249 -11.70 -0.08 -16.93
N GLU A 250 -12.00 -0.95 -17.92
CA GLU A 250 -11.13 -1.26 -19.06
C GLU A 250 -10.52 0.00 -19.72
N LYS A 251 -11.36 0.98 -20.08
CA LYS A 251 -10.91 2.20 -20.77
C LYS A 251 -9.97 3.03 -19.93
N THR A 252 -10.25 3.17 -18.63
CA THR A 252 -9.42 3.93 -17.69
C THR A 252 -8.09 3.21 -17.43
N VAL A 253 -8.13 1.90 -17.19
CA VAL A 253 -6.94 1.06 -16.97
C VAL A 253 -6.03 1.08 -18.19
N THR A 254 -6.56 0.87 -19.38
CA THR A 254 -5.78 0.89 -20.62
C THR A 254 -5.19 2.27 -20.92
N ALA A 255 -5.94 3.34 -20.70
CA ALA A 255 -5.43 4.72 -20.86
C ALA A 255 -4.33 5.07 -19.86
N LEU A 256 -4.30 4.43 -18.69
CA LEU A 256 -3.22 4.53 -17.70
C LEU A 256 -1.98 3.67 -18.04
N GLY A 257 -2.06 2.79 -19.07
CA GLY A 257 -0.98 1.89 -19.46
C GLY A 257 -1.06 0.49 -18.82
N GLY A 258 -2.17 0.19 -18.15
CA GLY A 258 -2.44 -1.15 -17.63
C GLY A 258 -3.05 -2.07 -18.68
N THR A 259 -3.01 -3.37 -18.41
CA THR A 259 -3.68 -4.40 -19.22
C THR A 259 -5.00 -4.78 -18.56
N TRP A 260 -6.09 -4.63 -19.31
CA TRP A 260 -7.37 -5.19 -18.87
C TRP A 260 -7.42 -6.66 -19.25
N LYS A 261 -7.58 -7.51 -18.25
CA LYS A 261 -7.82 -8.94 -18.46
C LYS A 261 -9.30 -9.19 -18.19
N GLU A 262 -10.06 -9.55 -19.20
CA GLU A 262 -11.42 -9.99 -18.91
C GLU A 262 -11.33 -11.11 -17.85
N SER A 263 -11.99 -10.91 -16.71
CA SER A 263 -12.22 -12.05 -15.83
C SER A 263 -12.87 -13.10 -16.70
N ALA A 264 -12.34 -14.32 -16.74
CA ALA A 264 -13.09 -15.44 -17.25
C ALA A 264 -14.37 -15.48 -16.40
N ALA A 265 -15.39 -14.74 -16.84
CA ALA A 265 -16.73 -14.91 -16.32
C ALA A 265 -16.99 -16.39 -16.50
N SER A 266 -17.19 -17.12 -15.42
CA SER A 266 -17.67 -18.50 -15.49
C SER A 266 -18.79 -18.46 -16.52
N ALA A 267 -18.66 -19.23 -17.60
CA ALA A 267 -19.53 -19.14 -18.77
C ALA A 267 -20.98 -19.17 -18.29
N TRP A 268 -21.56 -17.97 -18.15
CA TRP A 268 -22.95 -17.81 -17.71
C TRP A 268 -23.85 -18.06 -18.91
N THR A 269 -24.93 -18.74 -18.65
CA THR A 269 -25.81 -19.23 -19.68
C THR A 269 -27.16 -18.52 -19.57
N VAL A 270 -27.70 -18.18 -20.71
CA VAL A 270 -29.08 -17.61 -20.83
C VAL A 270 -29.85 -18.42 -21.83
N SER A 271 -31.05 -18.83 -21.45
CA SER A 271 -31.97 -19.62 -22.28
C SER A 271 -33.27 -18.90 -22.64
N ARG A 272 -33.36 -17.61 -22.24
CA ARG A 272 -34.56 -16.79 -22.49
C ARG A 272 -34.17 -15.33 -22.77
N LEU A 273 -35.01 -14.61 -23.49
CA LEU A 273 -34.84 -13.16 -23.67
C LEU A 273 -34.94 -12.45 -22.29
N LEU A 274 -33.94 -11.68 -21.93
CA LEU A 274 -33.96 -10.87 -20.71
C LEU A 274 -34.35 -9.45 -21.05
N LYS A 275 -35.48 -8.99 -20.52
CA LYS A 275 -36.07 -7.67 -20.81
C LYS A 275 -36.90 -7.16 -19.61
N LYS A 276 -37.15 -5.86 -19.56
CA LYS A 276 -38.06 -5.28 -18.60
C LYS A 276 -39.50 -5.68 -18.88
N VAL A 277 -40.16 -6.25 -17.89
CA VAL A 277 -41.59 -6.64 -17.92
C VAL A 277 -42.24 -6.34 -16.55
N SER A 278 -43.53 -6.45 -16.47
CA SER A 278 -44.24 -6.33 -15.19
C SER A 278 -44.97 -7.64 -14.86
N PRO A 279 -44.69 -8.31 -13.73
CA PRO A 279 -43.64 -7.99 -12.76
C PRO A 279 -42.23 -8.16 -13.34
N LEU A 280 -41.22 -7.51 -12.73
CA LEU A 280 -39.83 -7.55 -13.25
C LEU A 280 -39.31 -8.98 -13.39
N MET A 281 -38.57 -9.25 -14.48
CA MET A 281 -37.81 -10.50 -14.59
C MET A 281 -36.76 -10.57 -13.51
N LYS A 282 -36.70 -11.74 -12.85
CA LYS A 282 -35.70 -12.03 -11.80
C LYS A 282 -34.98 -13.34 -12.07
N GLY A 283 -33.76 -13.44 -11.56
CA GLY A 283 -32.99 -14.68 -11.62
C GLY A 283 -31.48 -14.48 -11.68
N ASP A 284 -30.75 -15.59 -11.62
CA ASP A 284 -29.28 -15.57 -11.72
C ASP A 284 -28.80 -15.23 -13.13
N ASP A 285 -29.59 -15.54 -14.16
CA ASP A 285 -29.35 -15.11 -15.53
C ASP A 285 -29.39 -13.58 -15.67
N VAL A 286 -30.34 -12.91 -15.03
CA VAL A 286 -30.41 -11.44 -14.94
C VAL A 286 -29.22 -10.90 -14.15
N ARG A 287 -28.92 -11.51 -13.01
CA ARG A 287 -27.76 -11.11 -12.18
C ARG A 287 -26.43 -11.24 -12.92
N ASN A 288 -26.27 -12.31 -13.68
CA ASN A 288 -25.06 -12.53 -14.47
C ASN A 288 -24.96 -11.54 -15.67
N LEU A 289 -26.06 -11.23 -16.33
CA LEU A 289 -26.15 -10.17 -17.31
C LEU A 289 -25.72 -8.82 -16.71
N GLN A 290 -26.26 -8.45 -15.55
CA GLN A 290 -25.91 -7.22 -14.85
C GLN A 290 -24.41 -7.19 -14.48
N LYS A 291 -23.86 -8.29 -13.95
CA LYS A 291 -22.41 -8.42 -13.66
C LYS A 291 -21.59 -8.20 -14.92
N ALA A 292 -21.98 -8.80 -16.05
CA ALA A 292 -21.28 -8.65 -17.33
C ALA A 292 -21.34 -7.21 -17.87
N LEU A 293 -22.51 -6.55 -17.78
CA LEU A 293 -22.67 -5.13 -18.13
C LEU A 293 -21.81 -4.23 -17.26
N ILE A 294 -21.86 -4.43 -15.94
CA ILE A 294 -21.07 -3.67 -14.96
C ILE A 294 -19.57 -3.88 -15.21
N ALA A 295 -19.13 -5.12 -15.46
CA ALA A 295 -17.74 -5.41 -15.79
C ALA A 295 -17.22 -4.69 -17.04
N LYS A 296 -18.11 -4.38 -17.98
CA LYS A 296 -17.80 -3.59 -19.19
C LYS A 296 -18.06 -2.08 -19.03
N GLY A 297 -18.33 -1.61 -17.80
CA GLY A 297 -18.50 -0.18 -17.48
C GLY A 297 -19.92 0.36 -17.66
N TYR A 298 -20.93 -0.51 -17.85
CA TYR A 298 -22.32 -0.10 -17.96
C TYR A 298 -23.05 -0.29 -16.63
N SER A 299 -23.32 0.81 -15.92
CA SER A 299 -23.97 0.77 -14.61
C SER A 299 -25.42 0.30 -14.69
N CYS A 300 -25.79 -0.66 -13.85
CA CYS A 300 -27.17 -1.12 -13.65
C CYS A 300 -27.90 -0.41 -12.48
N GLY A 301 -27.39 0.76 -12.06
CA GLY A 301 -27.96 1.54 -10.96
C GLY A 301 -27.30 1.27 -9.61
N GLY A 302 -27.79 1.92 -8.55
CA GLY A 302 -27.19 1.88 -7.20
C GLY A 302 -27.25 0.50 -6.52
N THR A 303 -28.19 -0.35 -6.88
CA THR A 303 -28.29 -1.74 -6.40
C THR A 303 -27.33 -2.70 -7.08
N GLY A 304 -26.70 -2.28 -8.19
CA GLY A 304 -25.73 -3.09 -8.93
C GLY A 304 -26.36 -4.33 -9.59
N ALA A 305 -25.77 -5.51 -9.34
CA ALA A 305 -26.24 -6.79 -9.87
C ALA A 305 -27.19 -7.47 -8.87
N ASP A 306 -28.38 -6.90 -8.72
CA ASP A 306 -29.43 -7.38 -7.81
C ASP A 306 -30.21 -8.59 -8.34
N GLY A 307 -30.11 -8.89 -9.62
CA GLY A 307 -30.83 -9.97 -10.27
C GLY A 307 -32.25 -9.59 -10.72
N GLU A 308 -32.60 -8.30 -10.72
CA GLU A 308 -33.89 -7.80 -11.18
C GLU A 308 -33.72 -6.94 -12.45
N PHE A 309 -34.42 -7.27 -13.54
CA PHE A 309 -34.30 -6.53 -14.80
C PHE A 309 -35.19 -5.28 -14.76
N GLY A 310 -34.69 -4.25 -14.07
CA GLY A 310 -35.35 -2.96 -13.93
C GLY A 310 -34.95 -1.94 -15.02
N LYS A 311 -35.44 -0.72 -14.89
CA LYS A 311 -35.15 0.41 -15.79
C LYS A 311 -33.66 0.68 -16.00
N ASN A 312 -32.88 0.59 -14.92
CA ASN A 312 -31.44 0.85 -15.01
C ASN A 312 -30.69 -0.27 -15.76
N THR A 313 -31.13 -1.51 -15.62
CA THR A 313 -30.60 -2.65 -16.38
C THR A 313 -30.94 -2.53 -17.87
N GLU A 314 -32.18 -2.16 -18.20
CA GLU A 314 -32.62 -1.87 -19.57
C GLU A 314 -31.73 -0.79 -20.21
N ALA A 315 -31.57 0.36 -19.56
CA ALA A 315 -30.70 1.45 -20.03
C ALA A 315 -29.22 1.05 -20.19
N ALA A 316 -28.72 0.17 -19.33
CA ALA A 316 -27.37 -0.38 -19.46
C ALA A 316 -27.23 -1.30 -20.68
N VAL A 317 -28.24 -2.12 -20.97
CA VAL A 317 -28.30 -2.96 -22.17
C VAL A 317 -28.34 -2.08 -23.44
N GLU A 318 -29.17 -1.06 -23.51
CA GLU A 318 -29.24 -0.14 -24.64
C GLU A 318 -27.90 0.57 -24.91
N LYS A 319 -27.25 1.08 -23.85
CA LYS A 319 -25.92 1.72 -23.96
C LYS A 319 -24.89 0.74 -24.50
N PHE A 320 -24.90 -0.49 -24.01
CA PHE A 320 -23.99 -1.55 -24.47
C PHE A 320 -24.25 -1.90 -25.92
N GLN A 321 -25.53 -2.12 -26.30
CA GLN A 321 -25.96 -2.42 -27.68
C GLN A 321 -25.49 -1.32 -28.63
N LYS A 322 -25.73 -0.06 -28.29
CA LYS A 322 -25.27 1.10 -29.08
C LYS A 322 -23.75 1.10 -29.28
N ALA A 323 -23.00 0.86 -28.18
CA ALA A 323 -21.54 0.84 -28.23
C ALA A 323 -20.95 -0.33 -29.05
N LYS A 324 -21.71 -1.42 -29.22
CA LYS A 324 -21.32 -2.60 -29.98
C LYS A 324 -21.94 -2.66 -31.37
N GLY A 325 -22.69 -1.64 -31.80
CA GLY A 325 -23.37 -1.62 -33.10
C GLY A 325 -24.46 -2.69 -33.21
N LEU A 326 -25.05 -3.11 -32.10
CA LEU A 326 -26.17 -4.04 -32.07
C LEU A 326 -27.49 -3.28 -32.18
N GLN A 327 -28.59 -4.00 -32.44
CA GLN A 327 -29.93 -3.44 -32.36
C GLN A 327 -30.18 -2.89 -30.98
N VAL A 328 -30.54 -1.62 -30.85
CA VAL A 328 -30.77 -0.92 -29.59
C VAL A 328 -32.24 -1.06 -29.20
N ASP A 329 -32.59 -2.17 -28.56
CA ASP A 329 -33.95 -2.51 -28.15
C ASP A 329 -34.13 -2.74 -26.66
N GLY A 330 -33.02 -2.64 -25.88
CA GLY A 330 -33.02 -2.89 -24.44
C GLY A 330 -33.23 -4.36 -24.06
N ILE A 331 -33.23 -5.29 -25.04
CA ILE A 331 -33.48 -6.72 -24.85
C ILE A 331 -32.15 -7.47 -24.93
N ALA A 332 -31.80 -8.21 -23.90
CA ALA A 332 -30.62 -9.08 -23.93
C ALA A 332 -31.00 -10.46 -24.50
N GLY A 333 -30.99 -10.55 -25.82
CA GLY A 333 -31.13 -11.79 -26.63
C GLY A 333 -29.75 -12.36 -26.99
N LYS A 334 -29.71 -13.35 -27.89
CA LYS A 334 -28.51 -14.07 -28.33
C LYS A 334 -27.33 -13.15 -28.64
N ASN A 335 -27.52 -12.14 -29.49
CA ASN A 335 -26.45 -11.25 -29.92
C ASN A 335 -25.88 -10.43 -28.79
N THR A 336 -26.74 -9.90 -27.91
CA THR A 336 -26.33 -9.11 -26.74
C THR A 336 -25.61 -9.97 -25.69
N VAL A 337 -26.17 -11.15 -25.40
CA VAL A 337 -25.59 -12.10 -24.45
C VAL A 337 -24.22 -12.57 -24.92
N THR A 338 -24.09 -12.98 -26.18
CA THR A 338 -22.80 -13.44 -26.74
C THR A 338 -21.77 -12.30 -26.78
N ALA A 339 -22.17 -11.08 -27.16
CA ALA A 339 -21.27 -9.93 -27.15
C ALA A 339 -20.80 -9.53 -25.73
N LEU A 340 -21.57 -9.87 -24.69
CA LEU A 340 -21.20 -9.71 -23.29
C LEU A 340 -20.34 -10.86 -22.76
N GLY A 341 -20.05 -11.91 -23.57
CA GLY A 341 -19.28 -13.08 -23.17
C GLY A 341 -20.09 -14.19 -22.52
N GLY A 342 -21.41 -14.11 -22.55
CA GLY A 342 -22.31 -15.17 -22.11
C GLY A 342 -22.56 -16.23 -23.19
N LYS A 343 -23.09 -17.37 -22.79
CA LYS A 343 -23.49 -18.46 -23.67
C LYS A 343 -25.03 -18.47 -23.83
N TRP A 344 -25.49 -18.46 -25.07
CA TRP A 344 -26.93 -18.54 -25.40
C TRP A 344 -27.33 -19.99 -25.59
N ASN A 345 -28.32 -20.48 -24.87
CA ASN A 345 -28.88 -21.84 -24.96
C ASN A 345 -30.40 -21.86 -25.21
N GLY A 346 -30.98 -20.72 -25.66
CA GLY A 346 -32.39 -20.65 -26.06
C GLY A 346 -32.59 -20.65 -27.56
#